data_fe4812a31ce62a222ba3986d6d01fa77
#
_entry.id   fe4812a31ce62a222ba3986d6d01fa77
#
_cell.length_a   1.000
_cell.length_b   1.000
_cell.length_c   1.000
_cell.angle_alpha   90.00
_cell.angle_beta   90.00
_cell.angle_gamma   90.00
#
_symmetry.space_group_name_H-M   'P 1'
#
loop_
_entity.id
_entity.type
_entity.pdbx_description
1 polymer ?
#
loop_
_entity_poly.entity_id
_entity_poly.type
_entity_poly.pdbx_seq_one_letter_code
_entity_poly.pdbx_strand_id
1 'polypeptide(L)'
;MIKQIEGGVCAAKGYTAGGIYCGIRKRNDKNDLALIFSKVPAHAAAVYTTNLVKGAPLTVTKQHIADGIAQAVICNSGNANTCNSDGPEIAEKMSALAAEQLGISPRDVIVASTGVIGQKLNITPVADHIGELAAALSPEGEDEAAKAIMTTDLVMKKIAVEFEIDGKVCRLGGIAKGSGMIHPNMATMLVFLTTDAAISAPMLQKALSHDVQKTFNMLSVDGDTSTNDMVTIMANGLAGNSEIAEEGPAFDTFMKALNTVTISLCRTIAGDGEGATKLLECDVTGAADEKTAAVVAKSVITSSLLKAAMFGADANWGRVLCAIGYSGADLDVNKVDVAFKSAKGILPVCKNGAGVDFSEEFAKEVLLEKEITILVNLNSGNAGATAWGCDLTYDYVKINGDYRS
;
A
#
# COMPACT_ATOMS: atom_id res chain seq x y z
N MET A 1 -8.74 14.15 17.64
CA MET A 1 -7.31 13.69 17.70
C MET A 1 -7.28 12.29 17.14
N ILE A 2 -6.25 11.94 16.33
CA ILE A 2 -6.08 10.58 15.80
C ILE A 2 -5.09 9.85 16.68
N LYS A 3 -5.45 8.66 17.13
CA LYS A 3 -4.64 7.83 18.01
C LYS A 3 -4.40 6.47 17.34
N GLN A 4 -3.14 6.08 17.19
CA GLN A 4 -2.82 4.72 16.78
C GLN A 4 -3.17 3.74 17.89
N ILE A 5 -3.79 2.62 17.50
CA ILE A 5 -4.17 1.53 18.38
C ILE A 5 -3.62 0.21 17.82
N GLU A 6 -3.59 -0.83 18.63
CA GLU A 6 -3.33 -2.18 18.13
C GLU A 6 -4.46 -2.64 17.22
N GLY A 7 -4.09 -3.40 16.18
CA GLY A 7 -5.03 -3.99 15.27
C GLY A 7 -4.74 -3.74 13.79
N GLY A 8 -5.64 -4.21 12.98
CA GLY A 8 -5.69 -4.08 11.53
C GLY A 8 -7.14 -4.01 11.07
N VAL A 9 -7.55 -4.88 10.15
CA VAL A 9 -8.91 -4.89 9.58
C VAL A 9 -10.02 -5.25 10.56
N CYS A 10 -9.70 -5.86 11.70
CA CYS A 10 -10.69 -6.23 12.73
C CYS A 10 -10.82 -5.16 13.84
N ALA A 11 -10.02 -4.10 13.82
CA ALA A 11 -10.09 -3.02 14.82
C ALA A 11 -11.42 -2.25 14.77
N ALA A 12 -11.99 -2.08 13.58
CA ALA A 12 -13.31 -1.49 13.36
C ALA A 12 -14.42 -2.47 13.77
N LYS A 13 -15.49 -1.95 14.38
CA LYS A 13 -16.59 -2.77 14.89
C LYS A 13 -17.26 -3.57 13.77
N GLY A 14 -17.56 -4.84 14.07
CA GLY A 14 -18.36 -5.70 13.20
C GLY A 14 -17.57 -6.36 12.06
N TYR A 15 -16.25 -6.24 12.05
CA TYR A 15 -15.38 -6.97 11.13
C TYR A 15 -14.77 -8.20 11.80
N THR A 16 -14.66 -9.26 11.02
CA THR A 16 -13.92 -10.49 11.33
C THR A 16 -13.02 -10.84 10.18
N ALA A 17 -11.94 -11.54 10.45
CA ALA A 17 -11.01 -11.98 9.42
C ALA A 17 -10.48 -13.38 9.72
N GLY A 18 -9.88 -14.01 8.74
CA GLY A 18 -9.22 -15.31 8.87
C GLY A 18 -8.32 -15.59 7.69
N GLY A 19 -7.40 -16.51 7.87
CA GLY A 19 -6.47 -16.95 6.83
C GLY A 19 -6.06 -18.38 7.05
N ILE A 20 -6.01 -19.17 5.98
CA ILE A 20 -5.63 -20.59 6.03
C ILE A 20 -4.67 -20.92 4.87
N TYR A 21 -4.03 -22.07 4.98
CA TYR A 21 -3.38 -22.72 3.85
C TYR A 21 -4.41 -23.66 3.19
N CYS A 22 -4.75 -23.41 1.92
CA CYS A 22 -5.67 -24.27 1.17
C CYS A 22 -4.98 -25.08 0.06
N GLY A 23 -3.70 -24.81 -0.25
CA GLY A 23 -2.93 -25.57 -1.22
C GLY A 23 -2.90 -24.99 -2.63
N ILE A 24 -3.17 -23.70 -2.82
CA ILE A 24 -2.89 -22.99 -4.06
C ILE A 24 -1.38 -22.88 -4.24
N ARG A 25 -0.64 -22.58 -3.17
CA ARG A 25 0.81 -22.66 -3.14
C ARG A 25 1.29 -24.11 -3.06
N LYS A 26 2.41 -24.40 -3.72
CA LYS A 26 3.03 -25.74 -3.65
C LYS A 26 3.68 -26.02 -2.28
N ARG A 27 4.07 -24.97 -1.56
CA ARG A 27 4.69 -25.07 -0.21
C ARG A 27 3.64 -24.75 0.83
N ASN A 28 3.57 -25.56 1.87
CA ASN A 28 2.63 -25.40 3.00
C ASN A 28 3.21 -24.63 4.19
N ASP A 29 4.22 -23.81 3.94
CA ASP A 29 4.92 -23.00 4.95
C ASP A 29 4.21 -21.69 5.29
N LYS A 30 3.22 -21.30 4.47
CA LYS A 30 2.44 -20.06 4.65
C LYS A 30 0.98 -20.26 4.26
N ASN A 31 0.08 -19.56 4.93
CA ASN A 31 -1.31 -19.43 4.51
C ASN A 31 -1.37 -18.78 3.12
N ASP A 32 -2.38 -19.16 2.33
CA ASP A 32 -2.52 -18.71 0.93
C ASP A 32 -3.95 -18.29 0.54
N LEU A 33 -4.90 -18.36 1.48
CA LEU A 33 -6.27 -17.90 1.30
C LEU A 33 -6.73 -17.10 2.52
N ALA A 34 -7.16 -15.85 2.29
CA ALA A 34 -7.65 -14.92 3.29
C ALA A 34 -9.11 -14.56 3.06
N LEU A 35 -9.85 -14.31 4.14
CA LEU A 35 -11.21 -13.81 4.13
C LEU A 35 -11.36 -12.71 5.18
N ILE A 36 -11.97 -11.58 4.78
CA ILE A 36 -12.39 -10.50 5.67
C ILE A 36 -13.91 -10.36 5.49
N PHE A 37 -14.63 -10.24 6.58
CA PHE A 37 -16.10 -10.19 6.56
C PHE A 37 -16.64 -9.08 7.45
N SER A 38 -17.60 -8.34 6.94
CA SER A 38 -18.40 -7.38 7.70
C SER A 38 -19.72 -8.01 8.10
N LYS A 39 -20.10 -7.89 9.37
CA LYS A 39 -21.36 -8.40 9.90
C LYS A 39 -22.61 -7.80 9.24
N VAL A 40 -22.48 -6.60 8.66
CA VAL A 40 -23.54 -5.89 7.95
C VAL A 40 -23.01 -5.41 6.60
N PRO A 41 -23.86 -5.15 5.60
CA PRO A 41 -23.43 -4.51 4.36
C PRO A 41 -22.67 -3.21 4.63
N ALA A 42 -21.61 -2.95 3.87
CA ALA A 42 -20.74 -1.80 4.03
C ALA A 42 -20.67 -1.01 2.73
N HIS A 43 -20.61 0.32 2.83
CA HIS A 43 -20.20 1.12 1.69
C HIS A 43 -18.77 0.75 1.30
N ALA A 44 -18.52 0.60 0.01
CA ALA A 44 -17.23 0.17 -0.52
C ALA A 44 -16.69 1.13 -1.57
N ALA A 45 -15.37 1.29 -1.56
CA ALA A 45 -14.64 2.00 -2.57
C ALA A 45 -13.34 1.26 -2.92
N ALA A 46 -12.88 1.43 -4.16
CA ALA A 46 -11.63 0.82 -4.59
C ALA A 46 -10.91 1.66 -5.64
N VAL A 47 -9.58 1.50 -5.67
CA VAL A 47 -8.71 1.96 -6.75
C VAL A 47 -7.87 0.79 -7.25
N TYR A 48 -7.52 0.81 -8.52
CA TYR A 48 -6.91 -0.31 -9.24
C TYR A 48 -5.71 0.13 -10.04
N THR A 49 -4.82 -0.81 -10.36
CA THR A 49 -3.68 -0.56 -11.25
C THR A 49 -4.11 0.03 -12.60
N THR A 50 -3.29 0.94 -13.12
CA THR A 50 -3.41 1.46 -14.48
C THR A 50 -2.67 0.60 -15.52
N ASN A 51 -1.96 -0.46 -15.08
CA ASN A 51 -1.33 -1.40 -16.01
C ASN A 51 -2.38 -1.92 -17.01
N LEU A 52 -2.03 -1.97 -18.29
CA LEU A 52 -2.92 -2.48 -19.34
C LEU A 52 -3.13 -3.99 -19.23
N VAL A 53 -2.13 -4.71 -18.73
CA VAL A 53 -2.24 -6.12 -18.37
C VAL A 53 -2.83 -6.19 -16.96
N LYS A 54 -4.10 -6.57 -16.86
CA LYS A 54 -4.85 -6.60 -15.60
C LYS A 54 -5.21 -8.02 -15.19
N GLY A 55 -5.07 -8.31 -13.91
CA GLY A 55 -5.62 -9.52 -13.32
C GLY A 55 -7.14 -9.56 -13.41
N ALA A 56 -7.68 -10.73 -13.69
CA ALA A 56 -9.12 -10.93 -13.80
C ALA A 56 -9.90 -10.51 -12.53
N PRO A 57 -9.39 -10.72 -11.30
CA PRO A 57 -10.05 -10.29 -10.07
C PRO A 57 -10.40 -8.79 -10.04
N LEU A 58 -9.56 -7.93 -10.64
CA LEU A 58 -9.82 -6.49 -10.68
C LEU A 58 -11.07 -6.14 -11.47
N THR A 59 -11.28 -6.82 -12.60
CA THR A 59 -12.46 -6.61 -13.45
C THR A 59 -13.71 -7.07 -12.73
N VAL A 60 -13.67 -8.24 -12.11
CA VAL A 60 -14.80 -8.80 -11.35
C VAL A 60 -15.13 -7.91 -10.16
N THR A 61 -14.15 -7.56 -9.33
CA THR A 61 -14.37 -6.66 -8.18
C THR A 61 -14.96 -5.32 -8.60
N LYS A 62 -14.46 -4.73 -9.69
CA LYS A 62 -15.00 -3.46 -10.20
C LYS A 62 -16.47 -3.56 -10.62
N GLN A 63 -16.90 -4.71 -11.12
CA GLN A 63 -18.31 -4.96 -11.46
C GLN A 63 -19.16 -5.20 -10.21
N HIS A 64 -18.63 -5.94 -9.23
CA HIS A 64 -19.32 -6.28 -8.01
C HIS A 64 -19.65 -5.04 -7.18
N ILE A 65 -18.66 -4.18 -6.90
CA ILE A 65 -18.86 -2.99 -6.08
C ILE A 65 -19.30 -1.75 -6.87
N ALA A 66 -19.85 -1.93 -8.07
CA ALA A 66 -20.30 -0.81 -8.89
C ALA A 66 -21.47 -0.02 -8.28
N ASP A 67 -22.24 -0.65 -7.41
CA ASP A 67 -23.30 -0.03 -6.62
C ASP A 67 -22.79 0.63 -5.32
N GLY A 68 -21.49 0.50 -5.03
CA GLY A 68 -20.86 1.05 -3.83
C GLY A 68 -21.07 0.21 -2.56
N ILE A 69 -21.44 -1.07 -2.69
CA ILE A 69 -21.66 -1.98 -1.55
C ILE A 69 -20.70 -3.17 -1.62
N ALA A 70 -20.20 -3.59 -0.47
CA ALA A 70 -19.54 -4.88 -0.28
C ALA A 70 -19.74 -5.36 1.16
N GLN A 71 -19.54 -6.66 1.37
CA GLN A 71 -19.64 -7.26 2.71
C GLN A 71 -18.47 -8.18 3.03
N ALA A 72 -17.73 -8.65 2.03
CA ALA A 72 -16.57 -9.50 2.23
C ALA A 72 -15.44 -9.20 1.25
N VAL A 73 -14.23 -9.61 1.63
CA VAL A 73 -13.05 -9.68 0.75
C VAL A 73 -12.50 -11.09 0.80
N ILE A 74 -12.34 -11.74 -0.35
CA ILE A 74 -11.59 -13.00 -0.47
C ILE A 74 -10.33 -12.76 -1.28
N CYS A 75 -9.18 -13.24 -0.79
CA CYS A 75 -7.89 -13.07 -1.45
C CYS A 75 -7.08 -14.35 -1.44
N ASN A 76 -6.56 -14.77 -2.59
CA ASN A 76 -5.50 -15.79 -2.66
C ASN A 76 -4.14 -15.15 -2.93
N SER A 77 -3.06 -15.76 -2.40
CA SER A 77 -1.68 -15.30 -2.58
C SER A 77 -0.76 -16.32 -3.24
N GLY A 78 -1.30 -17.32 -3.90
CA GLY A 78 -0.55 -18.35 -4.64
C GLY A 78 -0.53 -18.16 -6.15
N ASN A 79 -1.53 -17.47 -6.71
CA ASN A 79 -1.69 -17.29 -8.14
C ASN A 79 -2.37 -15.95 -8.44
N ALA A 80 -1.79 -15.15 -9.33
CA ALA A 80 -2.30 -13.82 -9.68
C ALA A 80 -3.61 -13.83 -10.46
N ASN A 81 -3.97 -14.95 -11.06
CA ASN A 81 -5.11 -15.08 -11.98
C ASN A 81 -5.06 -13.99 -13.09
N THR A 82 -3.87 -13.83 -13.66
CA THR A 82 -3.56 -12.85 -14.70
C THR A 82 -3.06 -13.58 -15.95
N CYS A 83 -3.44 -13.09 -17.13
CA CYS A 83 -3.14 -13.68 -18.44
C CYS A 83 -3.71 -15.10 -18.63
N ASN A 84 -4.82 -15.41 -17.98
CA ASN A 84 -5.55 -16.67 -18.10
C ASN A 84 -6.86 -16.47 -18.88
N SER A 85 -7.15 -17.37 -19.81
CA SER A 85 -8.38 -17.29 -20.62
C SER A 85 -9.67 -17.50 -19.82
N ASP A 86 -9.59 -18.25 -18.72
CA ASP A 86 -10.66 -18.58 -17.78
C ASP A 86 -10.64 -17.68 -16.51
N GLY A 87 -9.78 -16.66 -16.49
CA GLY A 87 -9.55 -15.81 -15.33
C GLY A 87 -10.80 -15.19 -14.71
N PRO A 88 -11.66 -14.53 -15.50
CA PRO A 88 -12.90 -13.95 -14.98
C PRO A 88 -13.84 -14.99 -14.36
N GLU A 89 -14.02 -16.16 -15.01
CA GLU A 89 -14.85 -17.24 -14.50
C GLU A 89 -14.34 -17.77 -13.16
N ILE A 90 -13.04 -17.94 -13.03
CA ILE A 90 -12.40 -18.38 -11.77
C ILE A 90 -12.56 -17.34 -10.67
N ALA A 91 -12.42 -16.05 -10.98
CA ALA A 91 -12.61 -14.98 -10.00
C ALA A 91 -14.08 -14.90 -9.52
N GLU A 92 -15.05 -15.02 -10.44
CA GLU A 92 -16.47 -15.12 -10.10
C GLU A 92 -16.75 -16.35 -9.22
N LYS A 93 -16.13 -17.47 -9.51
CA LYS A 93 -16.29 -18.70 -8.72
C LYS A 93 -15.70 -18.56 -7.32
N MET A 94 -14.57 -17.85 -7.15
CA MET A 94 -14.01 -17.54 -5.83
C MET A 94 -15.01 -16.73 -5.00
N SER A 95 -15.61 -15.68 -5.57
CA SER A 95 -16.59 -14.86 -4.85
C SER A 95 -17.86 -15.62 -4.54
N ALA A 96 -18.34 -16.46 -5.46
CA ALA A 96 -19.54 -17.29 -5.24
C ALA A 96 -19.35 -18.31 -4.08
N LEU A 97 -18.18 -18.96 -4.03
CA LEU A 97 -17.85 -19.90 -2.94
C LEU A 97 -17.81 -19.20 -1.57
N ALA A 98 -17.21 -18.01 -1.50
CA ALA A 98 -17.19 -17.24 -0.26
C ALA A 98 -18.60 -16.78 0.14
N ALA A 99 -19.35 -16.25 -0.81
CA ALA A 99 -20.72 -15.77 -0.60
C ALA A 99 -21.66 -16.87 -0.08
N GLU A 100 -21.57 -18.08 -0.63
CA GLU A 100 -22.35 -19.24 -0.19
C GLU A 100 -22.09 -19.56 1.27
N GLN A 101 -20.83 -19.58 1.72
CA GLN A 101 -20.49 -19.87 3.11
C GLN A 101 -20.93 -18.76 4.07
N LEU A 102 -20.93 -17.50 3.60
CA LEU A 102 -21.27 -16.33 4.40
C LEU A 102 -22.77 -15.99 4.37
N GLY A 103 -23.56 -16.62 3.48
CA GLY A 103 -24.98 -16.33 3.29
C GLY A 103 -25.24 -14.93 2.72
N ILE A 104 -24.37 -14.43 1.85
CA ILE A 104 -24.46 -13.11 1.20
C ILE A 104 -24.54 -13.25 -0.33
N SER A 105 -24.73 -12.12 -1.03
CA SER A 105 -24.65 -12.09 -2.50
C SER A 105 -23.21 -12.21 -2.98
N PRO A 106 -22.91 -12.99 -4.04
CA PRO A 106 -21.58 -12.99 -4.68
C PRO A 106 -21.14 -11.59 -5.14
N ARG A 107 -22.08 -10.69 -5.45
CA ARG A 107 -21.79 -9.31 -5.84
C ARG A 107 -21.32 -8.44 -4.68
N ASP A 108 -21.54 -8.86 -3.44
CA ASP A 108 -21.07 -8.16 -2.25
C ASP A 108 -19.67 -8.65 -1.82
N VAL A 109 -19.00 -9.44 -2.66
CA VAL A 109 -17.66 -9.97 -2.39
C VAL A 109 -16.63 -9.31 -3.29
N ILE A 110 -15.66 -8.66 -2.68
CA ILE A 110 -14.43 -8.19 -3.30
C ILE A 110 -13.52 -9.40 -3.49
N VAL A 111 -13.10 -9.67 -4.72
CA VAL A 111 -12.17 -10.76 -5.03
C VAL A 111 -10.80 -10.21 -5.41
N ALA A 112 -9.75 -10.76 -4.79
CA ALA A 112 -8.37 -10.38 -5.01
C ALA A 112 -7.48 -11.61 -5.21
N SER A 113 -6.39 -11.43 -5.94
CA SER A 113 -5.39 -12.48 -6.17
C SER A 113 -4.01 -11.86 -6.34
N THR A 114 -2.98 -12.57 -5.88
CA THR A 114 -1.57 -12.23 -6.10
C THR A 114 -0.73 -13.51 -6.19
N GLY A 115 0.46 -13.41 -6.79
CA GLY A 115 1.37 -14.55 -7.00
C GLY A 115 1.78 -14.70 -8.45
N VAL A 116 1.91 -15.92 -8.95
CA VAL A 116 2.42 -16.20 -10.30
C VAL A 116 1.46 -15.76 -11.38
N ILE A 117 1.99 -15.10 -12.42
CA ILE A 117 1.28 -14.66 -13.63
C ILE A 117 1.39 -15.73 -14.71
N GLY A 118 0.34 -15.90 -15.55
CA GLY A 118 0.35 -16.78 -16.72
C GLY A 118 0.19 -18.28 -16.40
N GLN A 119 -0.17 -18.62 -15.17
CA GLN A 119 -0.54 -19.97 -14.78
C GLN A 119 -2.04 -20.03 -14.45
N LYS A 120 -2.71 -21.11 -14.88
CA LYS A 120 -4.11 -21.34 -14.53
C LYS A 120 -4.27 -21.51 -13.03
N LEU A 121 -5.21 -20.80 -12.44
CA LEU A 121 -5.61 -20.98 -11.06
C LEU A 121 -6.53 -22.20 -10.94
N ASN A 122 -6.07 -23.25 -10.24
CA ASN A 122 -6.94 -24.34 -9.86
C ASN A 122 -7.85 -23.90 -8.72
N ILE A 123 -9.15 -23.87 -8.95
CA ILE A 123 -10.16 -23.44 -7.98
C ILE A 123 -10.51 -24.51 -6.95
N THR A 124 -10.18 -25.81 -7.20
CA THR A 124 -10.53 -26.92 -6.33
C THR A 124 -10.04 -26.75 -4.89
N PRO A 125 -8.77 -26.35 -4.63
CA PRO A 125 -8.33 -26.10 -3.26
C PRO A 125 -9.16 -25.05 -2.52
N VAL A 126 -9.62 -24.00 -3.20
CA VAL A 126 -10.51 -23.01 -2.59
C VAL A 126 -11.85 -23.63 -2.26
N ALA A 127 -12.46 -24.39 -3.21
CA ALA A 127 -13.75 -25.02 -2.99
C ALA A 127 -13.73 -26.01 -1.83
N ASP A 128 -12.65 -26.77 -1.68
CA ASP A 128 -12.51 -27.78 -0.65
C ASP A 128 -12.31 -27.19 0.76
N HIS A 129 -11.73 -25.97 0.87
CA HIS A 129 -11.34 -25.38 2.16
C HIS A 129 -12.10 -24.10 2.54
N ILE A 130 -12.98 -23.57 1.68
CA ILE A 130 -13.69 -22.32 1.97
C ILE A 130 -14.56 -22.40 3.22
N GLY A 131 -15.15 -23.57 3.50
CA GLY A 131 -15.93 -23.82 4.72
C GLY A 131 -15.07 -23.76 5.98
N GLU A 132 -13.84 -24.27 5.93
CA GLU A 132 -12.87 -24.16 7.02
C GLU A 132 -12.48 -22.69 7.25
N LEU A 133 -12.20 -21.93 6.18
CA LEU A 133 -11.86 -20.54 6.27
C LEU A 133 -13.01 -19.70 6.85
N ALA A 134 -14.24 -19.95 6.42
CA ALA A 134 -15.42 -19.27 6.97
C ALA A 134 -15.62 -19.56 8.47
N ALA A 135 -15.36 -20.79 8.89
CA ALA A 135 -15.41 -21.19 10.31
C ALA A 135 -14.26 -20.59 11.15
N ALA A 136 -13.14 -20.23 10.52
CA ALA A 136 -11.98 -19.61 11.17
C ALA A 136 -12.12 -18.08 11.34
N LEU A 137 -13.18 -17.46 10.81
CA LEU A 137 -13.40 -16.02 10.94
C LEU A 137 -13.56 -15.62 12.41
N SER A 138 -12.72 -14.69 12.87
CA SER A 138 -12.79 -14.17 14.23
C SER A 138 -12.44 -12.68 14.28
N PRO A 139 -12.87 -11.95 15.33
CA PRO A 139 -12.43 -10.58 15.57
C PRO A 139 -10.92 -10.44 15.79
N GLU A 140 -10.24 -11.53 16.16
CA GLU A 140 -8.78 -11.61 16.38
C GLU A 140 -8.04 -12.21 15.16
N GLY A 141 -8.75 -12.58 14.10
CA GLY A 141 -8.20 -13.32 12.95
C GLY A 141 -7.45 -12.47 11.94
N GLU A 142 -7.24 -11.19 12.19
CA GLU A 142 -6.58 -10.28 11.25
C GLU A 142 -5.13 -10.63 10.94
N ASP A 143 -4.40 -11.21 11.91
CA ASP A 143 -3.01 -11.64 11.72
C ASP A 143 -2.92 -12.81 10.73
N GLU A 144 -3.85 -13.76 10.82
CA GLU A 144 -3.89 -14.89 9.88
C GLU A 144 -4.30 -14.42 8.48
N ALA A 145 -5.23 -13.47 8.36
CA ALA A 145 -5.58 -12.85 7.10
C ALA A 145 -4.38 -12.07 6.50
N ALA A 146 -3.67 -11.28 7.32
CA ALA A 146 -2.49 -10.53 6.88
C ALA A 146 -1.36 -11.46 6.41
N LYS A 147 -1.11 -12.57 7.11
CA LYS A 147 -0.14 -13.59 6.68
C LYS A 147 -0.56 -14.28 5.38
N ALA A 148 -1.85 -14.54 5.22
CA ALA A 148 -2.38 -15.26 4.05
C ALA A 148 -2.34 -14.47 2.74
N ILE A 149 -2.23 -13.14 2.80
CA ILE A 149 -2.04 -12.31 1.61
C ILE A 149 -0.57 -12.05 1.23
N MET A 150 0.38 -12.35 2.12
CA MET A 150 1.82 -12.13 1.88
C MET A 150 2.36 -13.05 0.78
N THR A 151 3.33 -12.55 0.02
CA THR A 151 4.08 -13.34 -0.97
C THR A 151 5.56 -13.42 -0.59
N THR A 152 6.38 -12.51 -1.05
CA THR A 152 7.81 -12.37 -0.71
C THR A 152 8.02 -11.50 0.53
N ASP A 153 6.95 -10.95 1.08
CA ASP A 153 6.97 -10.13 2.29
C ASP A 153 7.62 -10.87 3.47
N LEU A 154 8.48 -10.17 4.21
CA LEU A 154 9.12 -10.65 5.44
C LEU A 154 8.41 -10.16 6.69
N VAL A 155 7.74 -9.00 6.59
CA VAL A 155 7.04 -8.35 7.68
C VAL A 155 5.56 -8.26 7.39
N MET A 156 4.74 -8.67 8.37
CA MET A 156 3.28 -8.47 8.33
C MET A 156 2.97 -6.98 8.44
N LYS A 157 2.12 -6.48 7.55
CA LYS A 157 1.78 -5.06 7.45
C LYS A 157 0.35 -4.85 7.90
N LYS A 158 0.18 -4.31 9.11
CA LYS A 158 -1.11 -3.96 9.69
C LYS A 158 -1.01 -2.70 10.53
N ILE A 159 -2.09 -1.95 10.61
CA ILE A 159 -2.24 -0.75 11.44
C ILE A 159 -3.70 -0.48 11.69
N ALA A 160 -4.01 0.14 12.83
CA ALA A 160 -5.31 0.71 13.11
C ALA A 160 -5.19 2.05 13.86
N VAL A 161 -6.18 2.89 13.65
CA VAL A 161 -6.33 4.18 14.34
C VAL A 161 -7.74 4.35 14.89
N GLU A 162 -7.84 5.13 15.96
CA GLU A 162 -9.07 5.59 16.57
C GLU A 162 -9.17 7.11 16.45
N PHE A 163 -10.35 7.60 16.12
CA PHE A 163 -10.65 9.02 15.95
C PHE A 163 -12.11 9.31 16.31
N GLU A 164 -12.47 10.57 16.44
CA GLU A 164 -13.81 10.97 16.87
C GLU A 164 -14.50 11.80 15.80
N ILE A 165 -15.76 11.46 15.50
CA ILE A 165 -16.68 12.21 14.65
C ILE A 165 -17.99 12.36 15.43
N ASP A 166 -18.46 13.60 15.62
CA ASP A 166 -19.71 13.95 16.31
C ASP A 166 -19.86 13.29 17.70
N GLY A 167 -18.74 13.23 18.46
CA GLY A 167 -18.72 12.59 19.77
C GLY A 167 -18.80 11.06 19.72
N LYS A 168 -18.67 10.44 18.54
CA LYS A 168 -18.61 9.00 18.35
C LYS A 168 -17.19 8.56 18.04
N VAL A 169 -16.73 7.54 18.74
CA VAL A 169 -15.45 6.90 18.48
C VAL A 169 -15.58 6.01 17.25
N CYS A 170 -14.81 6.36 16.21
CA CYS A 170 -14.67 5.62 14.98
C CYS A 170 -13.29 4.96 14.93
N ARG A 171 -13.19 3.83 14.24
CA ARG A 171 -11.94 3.14 13.99
C ARG A 171 -11.74 2.90 12.50
N LEU A 172 -10.51 2.99 12.09
CA LEU A 172 -10.06 2.63 10.73
C LEU A 172 -8.81 1.80 10.85
N GLY A 173 -8.79 0.66 10.20
CA GLY A 173 -7.63 -0.22 10.18
C GLY A 173 -7.42 -0.85 8.82
N GLY A 174 -6.26 -1.47 8.63
CA GLY A 174 -5.91 -2.10 7.38
C GLY A 174 -4.83 -3.14 7.51
N ILE A 175 -4.81 -4.03 6.52
CA ILE A 175 -3.70 -4.93 6.22
C ILE A 175 -3.22 -4.71 4.79
N ALA A 176 -1.94 -4.93 4.56
CA ALA A 176 -1.33 -4.80 3.24
C ALA A 176 -0.33 -5.90 2.96
N LYS A 177 -0.12 -6.18 1.68
CA LYS A 177 1.02 -6.94 1.17
C LYS A 177 1.71 -6.17 0.04
N GLY A 178 3.00 -6.33 -0.04
CA GLY A 178 3.85 -5.77 -1.08
C GLY A 178 5.30 -5.74 -0.64
N SER A 179 6.20 -6.23 -1.50
CA SER A 179 7.64 -6.31 -1.27
C SER A 179 8.40 -6.15 -2.59
N GLY A 180 7.98 -6.82 -3.68
CA GLY A 180 8.48 -6.64 -5.04
C GLY A 180 7.39 -6.28 -6.03
N MET A 181 7.79 -5.83 -7.24
CA MET A 181 6.91 -5.28 -8.28
C MET A 181 6.10 -4.10 -7.73
N ILE A 182 6.80 -3.13 -7.10
CA ILE A 182 6.19 -2.00 -6.41
C ILE A 182 6.62 -0.66 -7.06
N HIS A 183 5.78 -0.13 -7.94
CA HIS A 183 5.85 1.23 -8.49
C HIS A 183 4.45 1.70 -8.89
N PRO A 184 3.62 2.12 -7.93
CA PRO A 184 2.24 2.48 -8.22
C PRO A 184 2.13 3.68 -9.16
N ASN A 185 1.30 3.46 -10.17
CA ASN A 185 0.63 4.53 -10.89
C ASN A 185 -0.86 4.19 -10.79
N MET A 186 -1.48 4.48 -9.63
CA MET A 186 -2.78 4.05 -9.13
C MET A 186 -2.80 2.60 -8.57
N ALA A 187 -1.87 2.27 -7.67
CA ALA A 187 -1.70 1.11 -6.79
C ALA A 187 -0.78 -0.02 -7.28
N THR A 188 0.18 -0.48 -6.42
CA THR A 188 1.08 -1.62 -6.68
C THR A 188 1.19 -2.54 -5.47
N MET A 189 0.05 -2.95 -4.88
CA MET A 189 -0.04 -3.85 -3.74
C MET A 189 -1.48 -4.30 -3.56
N LEU A 190 -1.72 -5.21 -2.66
CA LEU A 190 -3.05 -5.44 -2.13
C LEU A 190 -3.14 -4.78 -0.77
N VAL A 191 -4.13 -3.89 -0.64
CA VAL A 191 -4.45 -3.20 0.61
C VAL A 191 -5.94 -3.32 0.87
N PHE A 192 -6.28 -3.84 2.02
CA PHE A 192 -7.65 -3.96 2.49
C PHE A 192 -7.81 -3.10 3.73
N LEU A 193 -8.69 -2.10 3.63
CA LEU A 193 -9.02 -1.16 4.70
C LEU A 193 -10.44 -1.38 5.17
N THR A 194 -10.68 -1.24 6.46
CA THR A 194 -12.02 -1.32 7.07
C THR A 194 -12.22 -0.16 8.03
N THR A 195 -13.45 0.34 8.10
CA THR A 195 -13.83 1.34 9.09
C THR A 195 -15.27 1.11 9.55
N ASP A 196 -15.54 1.43 10.81
CA ASP A 196 -16.89 1.46 11.35
C ASP A 196 -17.56 2.85 11.25
N ALA A 197 -16.88 3.85 10.70
CA ALA A 197 -17.46 5.14 10.44
C ALA A 197 -18.59 5.07 9.39
N ALA A 198 -19.66 5.83 9.60
CA ALA A 198 -20.69 6.03 8.59
C ALA A 198 -20.23 7.11 7.60
N ILE A 199 -19.99 6.72 6.36
CA ILE A 199 -19.60 7.56 5.23
C ILE A 199 -20.24 7.03 3.96
N SER A 200 -20.82 7.90 3.13
CA SER A 200 -21.48 7.48 1.88
C SER A 200 -20.47 6.92 0.87
N ALA A 201 -20.89 6.00 0.02
CA ALA A 201 -20.01 5.39 -0.99
C ALA A 201 -19.34 6.42 -1.92
N PRO A 202 -20.01 7.50 -2.39
CA PRO A 202 -19.36 8.55 -3.18
C PRO A 202 -18.26 9.29 -2.41
N MET A 203 -18.51 9.61 -1.11
CA MET A 203 -17.52 10.29 -0.28
C MET A 203 -16.34 9.37 0.09
N LEU A 204 -16.62 8.09 0.31
CA LEU A 204 -15.59 7.08 0.54
C LEU A 204 -14.68 6.92 -0.69
N GLN A 205 -15.26 6.85 -1.90
CA GLN A 205 -14.50 6.80 -3.14
C GLN A 205 -13.67 8.08 -3.36
N LYS A 206 -14.25 9.26 -3.05
CA LYS A 206 -13.54 10.53 -3.11
C LYS A 206 -12.35 10.55 -2.17
N ALA A 207 -12.55 10.12 -0.92
CA ALA A 207 -11.50 10.05 0.10
C ALA A 207 -10.35 9.15 -0.37
N LEU A 208 -10.66 7.92 -0.77
CA LEU A 208 -9.68 6.96 -1.22
C LEU A 208 -8.91 7.46 -2.46
N SER A 209 -9.63 7.97 -3.47
CA SER A 209 -9.03 8.47 -4.71
C SER A 209 -8.09 9.66 -4.49
N HIS A 210 -8.41 10.53 -3.53
CA HIS A 210 -7.55 11.66 -3.17
C HIS A 210 -6.32 11.21 -2.37
N ASP A 211 -6.52 10.34 -1.38
CA ASP A 211 -5.46 9.89 -0.48
C ASP A 211 -4.36 9.12 -1.22
N VAL A 212 -4.72 8.20 -2.12
CA VAL A 212 -3.75 7.37 -2.84
C VAL A 212 -2.77 8.16 -3.70
N GLN A 213 -3.14 9.38 -4.14
CA GLN A 213 -2.24 10.23 -4.91
C GLN A 213 -1.04 10.72 -4.07
N LYS A 214 -1.27 10.91 -2.77
CA LYS A 214 -0.28 11.43 -1.83
C LYS A 214 0.40 10.32 -1.01
N THR A 215 -0.06 9.08 -1.16
CA THR A 215 0.42 7.92 -0.39
C THR A 215 0.92 6.81 -1.31
N PHE A 216 0.11 5.86 -1.66
CA PHE A 216 0.55 4.69 -2.44
C PHE A 216 1.16 5.07 -3.80
N ASN A 217 0.67 6.09 -4.51
CA ASN A 217 1.28 6.54 -5.76
C ASN A 217 2.66 7.20 -5.58
N MET A 218 3.04 7.50 -4.36
CA MET A 218 4.36 8.04 -3.99
C MET A 218 5.34 6.96 -3.50
N LEU A 219 4.96 5.68 -3.61
CA LEU A 219 5.78 4.53 -3.21
C LEU A 219 6.53 3.94 -4.41
N SER A 220 7.76 3.43 -4.22
CA SER A 220 8.45 2.60 -5.20
C SER A 220 9.50 1.70 -4.55
N VAL A 221 9.51 0.42 -4.89
CA VAL A 221 10.58 -0.53 -4.54
C VAL A 221 11.51 -0.74 -5.74
N ASP A 222 11.00 -1.11 -6.91
CA ASP A 222 11.79 -1.55 -8.06
C ASP A 222 11.43 -0.87 -9.38
N GLY A 223 10.44 0.01 -9.40
CA GLY A 223 10.04 0.72 -10.61
C GLY A 223 9.03 -0.03 -11.48
N ASP A 224 8.64 -1.25 -11.12
CA ASP A 224 7.71 -2.10 -11.88
C ASP A 224 6.28 -2.01 -11.36
N THR A 225 5.33 -1.70 -12.26
CA THR A 225 3.90 -1.63 -11.93
C THR A 225 3.23 -2.98 -12.09
N SER A 226 2.64 -3.50 -11.02
CA SER A 226 1.98 -4.81 -10.99
C SER A 226 0.67 -4.85 -11.82
N THR A 227 0.24 -6.07 -12.11
CA THR A 227 -1.00 -6.37 -12.85
C THR A 227 -2.23 -6.48 -11.93
N ASN A 228 -2.04 -6.62 -10.61
CA ASN A 228 -3.09 -7.02 -9.68
C ASN A 228 -3.38 -6.02 -8.55
N ASP A 229 -2.78 -4.84 -8.64
CA ASP A 229 -2.85 -3.89 -7.54
C ASP A 229 -4.25 -3.37 -7.29
N MET A 230 -4.60 -3.35 -6.01
CA MET A 230 -5.88 -2.90 -5.55
C MET A 230 -5.79 -2.36 -4.12
N VAL A 231 -6.34 -1.19 -3.89
CA VAL A 231 -6.65 -0.69 -2.55
C VAL A 231 -8.16 -0.64 -2.43
N THR A 232 -8.71 -1.31 -1.41
CA THR A 232 -10.14 -1.28 -1.11
C THR A 232 -10.39 -0.81 0.30
N ILE A 233 -11.53 -0.18 0.51
CA ILE A 233 -12.02 0.21 1.83
C ILE A 233 -13.50 -0.13 1.96
N MET A 234 -13.87 -0.72 3.09
CA MET A 234 -15.25 -1.00 3.48
C MET A 234 -15.62 -0.19 4.73
N ALA A 235 -16.75 0.49 4.70
CA ALA A 235 -17.28 1.32 5.78
C ALA A 235 -18.69 0.86 6.18
N ASN A 236 -18.83 0.23 7.35
CA ASN A 236 -20.09 -0.40 7.76
C ASN A 236 -20.99 0.44 8.68
N GLY A 237 -20.55 1.63 9.10
CA GLY A 237 -21.36 2.58 9.86
C GLY A 237 -21.64 2.22 11.33
N LEU A 238 -21.05 1.15 11.85
CA LEU A 238 -21.34 0.65 13.21
C LEU A 238 -20.77 1.52 14.34
N ALA A 239 -19.99 2.56 14.03
CA ALA A 239 -19.59 3.58 15.01
C ALA A 239 -20.77 4.44 15.46
N GLY A 240 -21.78 4.62 14.60
CA GLY A 240 -23.00 5.36 14.88
C GLY A 240 -22.83 6.88 14.87
N ASN A 241 -21.84 7.41 14.16
CA ASN A 241 -21.73 8.82 13.80
C ASN A 241 -22.75 9.18 12.71
N SER A 242 -23.04 10.48 12.54
CA SER A 242 -23.79 10.96 11.38
C SER A 242 -23.07 10.60 10.09
N GLU A 243 -23.82 10.19 9.06
CA GLU A 243 -23.21 9.82 7.79
C GLU A 243 -22.46 11.00 7.17
N ILE A 244 -21.21 10.78 6.80
CA ILE A 244 -20.40 11.75 6.05
C ILE A 244 -20.87 11.71 4.60
N ALA A 245 -21.78 12.62 4.23
CA ALA A 245 -22.36 12.70 2.89
C ALA A 245 -21.78 13.84 2.02
N GLU A 246 -21.00 14.73 2.62
CA GLU A 246 -20.37 15.90 1.96
C GLU A 246 -19.01 16.24 2.58
N GLU A 247 -18.28 17.14 1.93
CA GLU A 247 -17.03 17.69 2.49
C GLU A 247 -17.33 18.59 3.69
N GLY A 248 -16.44 18.60 4.68
CA GLY A 248 -16.53 19.39 5.89
C GLY A 248 -15.70 18.81 7.01
N PRO A 249 -15.82 19.29 8.24
CA PRO A 249 -14.95 18.89 9.35
C PRO A 249 -14.93 17.39 9.65
N ALA A 250 -16.07 16.69 9.47
CA ALA A 250 -16.15 15.24 9.65
C ALA A 250 -15.35 14.51 8.55
N PHE A 251 -15.50 14.94 7.29
CA PHE A 251 -14.73 14.42 6.17
C PHE A 251 -13.23 14.69 6.33
N ASP A 252 -12.84 15.91 6.75
CA ASP A 252 -11.43 16.25 7.00
C ASP A 252 -10.81 15.40 8.10
N THR A 253 -11.60 15.06 9.12
CA THR A 253 -11.17 14.17 10.22
C THR A 253 -10.98 12.75 9.71
N PHE A 254 -11.91 12.26 8.89
CA PHE A 254 -11.82 10.97 8.23
C PHE A 254 -10.58 10.90 7.31
N MET A 255 -10.35 11.92 6.49
CA MET A 255 -9.18 12.04 5.62
C MET A 255 -7.85 11.96 6.39
N LYS A 256 -7.77 12.64 7.54
CA LYS A 256 -6.57 12.56 8.39
C LYS A 256 -6.36 11.16 8.95
N ALA A 257 -7.43 10.47 9.36
CA ALA A 257 -7.36 9.10 9.84
C ALA A 257 -6.92 8.13 8.72
N LEU A 258 -7.52 8.25 7.53
CA LEU A 258 -7.16 7.47 6.35
C LEU A 258 -5.68 7.68 6.00
N ASN A 259 -5.24 8.92 5.89
CA ASN A 259 -3.87 9.28 5.54
C ASN A 259 -2.84 8.76 6.57
N THR A 260 -3.18 8.77 7.86
CA THR A 260 -2.31 8.18 8.90
C THR A 260 -2.09 6.68 8.68
N VAL A 261 -3.17 5.95 8.34
CA VAL A 261 -3.10 4.51 8.08
C VAL A 261 -2.32 4.22 6.79
N THR A 262 -2.63 4.92 5.70
CA THR A 262 -2.03 4.69 4.39
C THR A 262 -0.55 5.06 4.34
N ILE A 263 -0.11 6.15 4.98
CA ILE A 263 1.31 6.49 5.13
C ILE A 263 2.06 5.40 5.91
N SER A 264 1.50 4.93 7.02
CA SER A 264 2.13 3.85 7.79
C SER A 264 2.32 2.58 6.96
N LEU A 265 1.31 2.19 6.17
CA LEU A 265 1.40 1.04 5.27
C LEU A 265 2.42 1.29 4.15
N CYS A 266 2.49 2.49 3.55
CA CYS A 266 3.50 2.85 2.56
C CYS A 266 4.93 2.70 3.12
N ARG A 267 5.18 3.22 4.32
CA ARG A 267 6.49 3.11 4.98
C ARG A 267 6.87 1.66 5.25
N THR A 268 5.91 0.87 5.74
CA THR A 268 6.18 -0.56 6.02
C THR A 268 6.41 -1.35 4.73
N ILE A 269 5.66 -1.09 3.65
CA ILE A 269 5.87 -1.71 2.34
C ILE A 269 7.26 -1.34 1.79
N ALA A 270 7.63 -0.06 1.83
CA ALA A 270 8.92 0.41 1.36
C ALA A 270 10.07 -0.22 2.16
N GLY A 271 9.97 -0.24 3.49
CA GLY A 271 10.99 -0.80 4.36
C GLY A 271 11.16 -2.31 4.27
N ASP A 272 10.13 -3.02 3.78
CA ASP A 272 10.12 -4.47 3.54
C ASP A 272 10.26 -4.80 2.03
N GLY A 273 10.85 -3.92 1.23
CA GLY A 273 11.17 -4.19 -0.17
C GLY A 273 12.07 -5.41 -0.32
N GLU A 274 11.92 -6.19 -1.41
CA GLU A 274 12.71 -7.40 -1.63
C GLU A 274 14.21 -7.14 -1.52
N GLY A 275 14.83 -7.77 -0.51
CA GLY A 275 16.25 -7.61 -0.20
C GLY A 275 16.66 -6.25 0.37
N ALA A 276 15.72 -5.37 0.69
CA ALA A 276 16.00 -4.05 1.24
C ALA A 276 16.64 -4.11 2.63
N THR A 277 17.54 -3.17 2.91
CA THR A 277 18.16 -2.99 4.22
C THR A 277 17.80 -1.66 4.86
N LYS A 278 17.24 -0.72 4.07
CA LYS A 278 16.92 0.64 4.51
C LYS A 278 15.61 1.12 3.91
N LEU A 279 14.78 1.76 4.75
CA LEU A 279 13.68 2.60 4.32
C LEU A 279 14.25 3.97 3.86
N LEU A 280 13.90 4.38 2.66
CA LEU A 280 14.21 5.70 2.13
C LEU A 280 12.94 6.53 2.03
N GLU A 281 13.02 7.79 2.47
CA GLU A 281 11.97 8.77 2.36
C GLU A 281 12.55 10.01 1.66
N CYS A 282 11.94 10.47 0.57
CA CYS A 282 12.33 11.73 -0.08
C CYS A 282 11.26 12.77 0.23
N ASP A 283 11.63 13.75 1.04
CA ASP A 283 10.77 14.87 1.44
C ASP A 283 11.16 16.12 0.66
N VAL A 284 10.31 16.50 -0.28
CA VAL A 284 10.48 17.68 -1.15
C VAL A 284 9.64 18.83 -0.61
N THR A 285 10.28 19.95 -0.38
CA THR A 285 9.66 21.20 0.06
C THR A 285 10.01 22.35 -0.90
N GLY A 286 9.35 23.49 -0.76
CA GLY A 286 9.68 24.69 -1.52
C GLY A 286 9.40 24.59 -3.02
N ALA A 287 8.54 23.69 -3.48
CA ALA A 287 8.13 23.57 -4.87
C ALA A 287 7.11 24.64 -5.26
N ALA A 288 7.04 24.96 -6.55
CA ALA A 288 6.05 25.89 -7.10
C ALA A 288 4.62 25.36 -6.94
N ASP A 289 4.42 24.03 -7.06
CA ASP A 289 3.15 23.33 -6.89
C ASP A 289 3.36 21.88 -6.42
N GLU A 290 2.29 21.22 -5.97
CA GLU A 290 2.33 19.84 -5.47
C GLU A 290 2.76 18.83 -6.55
N LYS A 291 2.40 19.07 -7.82
CA LYS A 291 2.76 18.18 -8.95
C LYS A 291 4.28 18.18 -9.16
N THR A 292 4.90 19.35 -9.16
CA THR A 292 6.35 19.51 -9.26
C THR A 292 7.06 18.80 -8.11
N ALA A 293 6.58 18.99 -6.87
CA ALA A 293 7.14 18.30 -5.71
C ALA A 293 7.03 16.78 -5.83
N ALA A 294 5.88 16.27 -6.23
CA ALA A 294 5.63 14.84 -6.38
C ALA A 294 6.52 14.20 -7.47
N VAL A 295 6.64 14.85 -8.62
CA VAL A 295 7.50 14.37 -9.72
C VAL A 295 8.95 14.30 -9.28
N VAL A 296 9.45 15.31 -8.59
CA VAL A 296 10.82 15.35 -8.05
C VAL A 296 11.02 14.25 -7.01
N ALA A 297 10.16 14.16 -5.99
CA ALA A 297 10.27 13.16 -4.94
C ALA A 297 10.27 11.73 -5.51
N LYS A 298 9.36 11.45 -6.45
CA LYS A 298 9.26 10.16 -7.13
C LYS A 298 10.51 9.85 -7.95
N SER A 299 11.05 10.82 -8.70
CA SER A 299 12.28 10.66 -9.48
C SER A 299 13.49 10.31 -8.61
N VAL A 300 13.63 10.97 -7.46
CA VAL A 300 14.71 10.71 -6.51
C VAL A 300 14.61 9.28 -5.96
N ILE A 301 13.44 8.89 -5.47
CA ILE A 301 13.22 7.56 -4.85
C ILE A 301 13.37 6.39 -5.85
N THR A 302 13.12 6.61 -7.13
CA THR A 302 13.23 5.58 -8.17
C THR A 302 14.60 5.46 -8.80
N SER A 303 15.55 6.36 -8.49
CA SER A 303 16.90 6.35 -9.04
C SER A 303 17.70 5.13 -8.57
N SER A 304 17.93 4.15 -9.45
CA SER A 304 18.74 2.95 -9.13
C SER A 304 20.15 3.31 -8.65
N LEU A 305 20.77 4.36 -9.22
CA LEU A 305 22.09 4.82 -8.79
C LEU A 305 22.07 5.38 -7.37
N LEU A 306 21.02 6.13 -7.02
CA LEU A 306 20.88 6.66 -5.66
C LEU A 306 20.59 5.54 -4.68
N LYS A 307 19.67 4.62 -5.02
CA LYS A 307 19.33 3.45 -4.16
C LYS A 307 20.57 2.61 -3.87
N ALA A 308 21.45 2.39 -4.86
CA ALA A 308 22.73 1.71 -4.69
C ALA A 308 23.71 2.50 -3.80
N ALA A 309 23.76 3.83 -3.90
CA ALA A 309 24.55 4.67 -3.01
C ALA A 309 24.07 4.57 -1.56
N MET A 310 22.75 4.58 -1.34
CA MET A 310 22.16 4.42 0.00
C MET A 310 22.50 3.05 0.60
N PHE A 311 22.50 1.99 -0.18
CA PHE A 311 22.97 0.66 0.26
C PHE A 311 24.43 0.73 0.73
N GLY A 312 25.29 1.39 -0.04
CA GLY A 312 26.71 1.55 0.27
C GLY A 312 27.01 2.59 1.36
N ALA A 313 25.99 3.26 1.94
CA ALA A 313 26.15 4.38 2.85
C ALA A 313 27.04 5.51 2.27
N ASP A 314 26.89 5.77 0.96
CA ASP A 314 27.58 6.84 0.21
C ASP A 314 26.69 8.09 0.15
N ALA A 315 27.17 9.21 0.70
CA ALA A 315 26.46 10.50 0.72
C ALA A 315 26.46 11.18 -0.67
N ASN A 316 26.08 10.44 -1.69
CA ASN A 316 26.17 10.83 -3.10
C ASN A 316 25.05 11.81 -3.49
N TRP A 317 25.17 13.06 -3.02
CA TRP A 317 24.24 14.13 -3.34
C TRP A 317 24.18 14.44 -4.86
N GLY A 318 25.27 14.18 -5.59
CA GLY A 318 25.30 14.33 -7.04
C GLY A 318 24.28 13.44 -7.75
N ARG A 319 24.03 12.22 -7.25
CA ARG A 319 22.98 11.32 -7.77
C ARG A 319 21.57 11.84 -7.43
N VAL A 320 21.39 12.52 -6.30
CA VAL A 320 20.14 13.20 -5.98
C VAL A 320 19.86 14.31 -6.98
N LEU A 321 20.82 15.22 -7.20
CA LEU A 321 20.67 16.30 -8.18
C LEU A 321 20.47 15.77 -9.61
N CYS A 322 21.18 14.71 -9.98
CA CYS A 322 20.98 14.05 -11.26
C CYS A 322 19.54 13.56 -11.42
N ALA A 323 18.99 12.90 -10.40
CA ALA A 323 17.59 12.43 -10.40
C ALA A 323 16.59 13.58 -10.47
N ILE A 324 16.85 14.69 -9.80
CA ILE A 324 16.06 15.91 -9.90
C ILE A 324 16.12 16.47 -11.33
N GLY A 325 17.32 16.55 -11.92
CA GLY A 325 17.55 17.14 -13.22
C GLY A 325 16.87 16.42 -14.39
N TYR A 326 16.71 15.10 -14.33
CA TYR A 326 15.98 14.32 -15.36
C TYR A 326 14.52 14.05 -14.99
N SER A 327 14.01 14.58 -13.89
CA SER A 327 12.65 14.33 -13.41
C SER A 327 11.55 14.77 -14.39
N GLY A 328 11.88 15.68 -15.30
CA GLY A 328 10.93 16.34 -16.22
C GLY A 328 10.14 17.48 -15.56
N ALA A 329 10.43 17.82 -14.31
CA ALA A 329 9.86 18.97 -13.64
C ALA A 329 10.51 20.28 -14.12
N ASP A 330 9.72 21.35 -14.22
CA ASP A 330 10.22 22.69 -14.49
C ASP A 330 10.73 23.31 -13.18
N LEU A 331 12.05 23.40 -13.03
CA LEU A 331 12.70 23.91 -11.83
C LEU A 331 14.10 24.49 -12.14
N ASP A 332 14.57 25.39 -11.27
CA ASP A 332 15.94 25.93 -11.31
C ASP A 332 16.85 25.10 -10.39
N VAL A 333 17.69 24.27 -10.99
CA VAL A 333 18.63 23.40 -10.24
C VAL A 333 19.63 24.18 -9.39
N ASN A 334 19.89 25.46 -9.73
CA ASN A 334 20.82 26.32 -8.97
C ASN A 334 20.22 26.84 -7.65
N LYS A 335 18.96 26.55 -7.37
CA LYS A 335 18.30 26.89 -6.12
C LYS A 335 18.12 25.68 -5.19
N VAL A 336 18.45 24.48 -5.65
CA VAL A 336 18.16 23.24 -4.91
C VAL A 336 19.11 23.05 -3.75
N ASP A 337 18.56 22.83 -2.56
CA ASP A 337 19.27 22.37 -1.37
C ASP A 337 18.99 20.89 -1.12
N VAL A 338 20.01 20.12 -0.69
CA VAL A 338 19.88 18.70 -0.35
C VAL A 338 20.55 18.43 0.99
N ALA A 339 19.88 17.65 1.82
CA ALA A 339 20.45 17.09 3.05
C ALA A 339 19.98 15.64 3.25
N PHE A 340 20.78 14.82 3.93
CA PHE A 340 20.38 13.53 4.44
C PHE A 340 20.05 13.62 5.93
N LYS A 341 19.03 12.91 6.36
CA LYS A 341 18.57 12.89 7.75
C LYS A 341 18.33 11.46 8.22
N SER A 342 18.73 11.18 9.45
CA SER A 342 18.38 9.95 10.16
C SER A 342 18.25 10.23 11.67
N ALA A 343 18.13 9.19 12.48
CA ALA A 343 18.18 9.32 13.95
C ALA A 343 19.49 9.94 14.47
N LYS A 344 20.57 9.92 13.69
CA LYS A 344 21.89 10.50 14.04
C LYS A 344 21.98 12.00 13.81
N GLY A 345 21.05 12.59 13.04
CA GLY A 345 21.02 14.01 12.78
C GLY A 345 20.76 14.37 11.31
N ILE A 346 21.04 15.62 10.95
CA ILE A 346 20.88 16.16 9.60
C ILE A 346 22.26 16.51 9.04
N LEU A 347 22.54 16.01 7.84
CA LEU A 347 23.77 16.24 7.08
C LEU A 347 23.45 17.07 5.83
N PRO A 348 23.67 18.39 5.83
CA PRO A 348 23.62 19.18 4.60
C PRO A 348 24.77 18.76 3.66
N VAL A 349 24.45 18.53 2.38
CA VAL A 349 25.41 18.06 1.37
C VAL A 349 25.43 18.90 0.11
N CYS A 350 24.36 19.69 -0.13
CA CYS A 350 24.24 20.58 -1.27
C CYS A 350 23.45 21.83 -0.88
N LYS A 351 23.89 22.99 -1.34
CA LYS A 351 23.20 24.26 -1.21
C LYS A 351 23.26 25.06 -2.51
N ASN A 352 22.13 25.59 -2.94
CA ASN A 352 22.00 26.34 -4.19
C ASN A 352 22.61 25.58 -5.39
N GLY A 353 22.31 24.26 -5.49
CA GLY A 353 22.77 23.40 -6.58
C GLY A 353 24.26 23.03 -6.53
N ALA A 354 25.00 23.46 -5.51
CA ALA A 354 26.43 23.20 -5.37
C ALA A 354 26.73 22.42 -4.08
N GLY A 355 27.75 21.54 -4.12
CA GLY A 355 28.18 20.78 -2.95
C GLY A 355 28.69 21.69 -1.84
N VAL A 356 28.46 21.28 -0.60
CA VAL A 356 29.04 21.93 0.58
C VAL A 356 29.97 20.94 1.29
N ASP A 357 30.94 21.46 2.03
CA ASP A 357 31.86 20.64 2.80
C ASP A 357 31.09 19.97 3.93
N PHE A 358 31.33 18.68 4.14
CA PHE A 358 30.77 17.88 5.24
C PHE A 358 31.76 16.82 5.73
N SER A 359 31.51 16.30 6.93
CA SER A 359 32.31 15.20 7.50
C SER A 359 31.88 13.87 6.90
N GLU A 360 32.80 13.16 6.25
CA GLU A 360 32.57 11.81 5.73
C GLU A 360 32.28 10.81 6.87
N GLU A 361 32.87 10.99 8.04
CA GLU A 361 32.61 10.17 9.21
C GLU A 361 31.16 10.34 9.69
N PHE A 362 30.70 11.58 9.84
CA PHE A 362 29.33 11.87 10.20
C PHE A 362 28.33 11.43 9.10
N ALA A 363 28.70 11.60 7.82
CA ALA A 363 27.90 11.11 6.71
C ALA A 363 27.65 9.61 6.80
N LYS A 364 28.70 8.84 7.13
CA LYS A 364 28.59 7.41 7.31
C LYS A 364 27.72 7.03 8.50
N GLU A 365 27.81 7.75 9.63
CA GLU A 365 26.93 7.53 10.79
C GLU A 365 25.46 7.75 10.44
N VAL A 366 25.13 8.85 9.71
CA VAL A 366 23.78 9.17 9.29
C VAL A 366 23.25 8.11 8.34
N LEU A 367 24.05 7.65 7.35
CA LEU A 367 23.62 6.76 6.29
C LEU A 367 23.68 5.26 6.65
N LEU A 368 24.26 4.88 7.76
CA LEU A 368 24.19 3.50 8.28
C LEU A 368 22.88 3.18 9.00
N GLU A 369 22.09 4.20 9.33
CA GLU A 369 20.76 3.99 9.94
C GLU A 369 19.80 3.29 8.99
N LYS A 370 18.79 2.63 9.54
CA LYS A 370 17.79 1.87 8.80
C LYS A 370 16.74 2.76 8.11
N GLU A 371 16.54 3.97 8.62
CA GLU A 371 15.61 4.95 8.07
C GLU A 371 16.36 6.21 7.70
N ILE A 372 16.31 6.58 6.43
CA ILE A 372 17.00 7.73 5.87
C ILE A 372 15.98 8.61 5.16
N THR A 373 15.93 9.89 5.55
CA THR A 373 15.17 10.91 4.82
C THR A 373 16.11 11.72 3.94
N ILE A 374 15.81 11.82 2.66
CA ILE A 374 16.44 12.69 1.69
C ILE A 374 15.64 13.98 1.67
N LEU A 375 16.16 15.04 2.28
CA LEU A 375 15.53 16.35 2.33
C LEU A 375 15.92 17.12 1.09
N VAL A 376 14.94 17.57 0.32
CA VAL A 376 15.13 18.41 -0.88
C VAL A 376 14.30 19.67 -0.72
N ASN A 377 14.95 20.83 -0.80
CA ASN A 377 14.25 22.11 -0.89
C ASN A 377 14.50 22.75 -2.25
N LEU A 378 13.43 23.00 -3.01
CA LEU A 378 13.50 23.58 -4.35
C LEU A 378 13.57 25.11 -4.33
N ASN A 379 13.36 25.76 -3.18
CA ASN A 379 13.41 27.22 -2.98
C ASN A 379 12.64 28.03 -4.05
N SER A 380 11.50 27.51 -4.51
CA SER A 380 10.70 28.06 -5.62
C SER A 380 9.23 28.28 -5.29
N GLY A 381 8.78 27.94 -4.06
CA GLY A 381 7.41 28.07 -3.60
C GLY A 381 7.19 27.51 -2.21
N ASN A 382 5.95 27.06 -1.92
CA ASN A 382 5.56 26.53 -0.62
C ASN A 382 4.95 25.12 -0.68
N ALA A 383 4.84 24.54 -1.86
CA ALA A 383 4.29 23.20 -2.01
C ALA A 383 5.35 22.14 -1.66
N GLY A 384 4.87 20.95 -1.28
CA GLY A 384 5.72 19.83 -0.92
C GLY A 384 5.06 18.48 -1.24
N ALA A 385 5.88 17.44 -1.25
CA ALA A 385 5.44 16.05 -1.38
C ALA A 385 6.49 15.11 -0.79
N THR A 386 6.04 13.97 -0.29
CA THR A 386 6.91 12.92 0.22
C THR A 386 6.75 11.66 -0.62
N ALA A 387 7.86 10.97 -0.92
CA ALA A 387 7.87 9.67 -1.57
C ALA A 387 8.66 8.66 -0.74
N TRP A 388 8.25 7.38 -0.80
CA TRP A 388 8.86 6.28 -0.04
C TRP A 388 9.45 5.23 -0.95
N GLY A 389 10.56 4.65 -0.53
CA GLY A 389 11.24 3.58 -1.23
C GLY A 389 12.24 2.88 -0.34
N CYS A 390 13.13 2.11 -0.95
CA CYS A 390 14.19 1.40 -0.26
C CYS A 390 15.52 1.50 -1.02
N ASP A 391 16.60 1.08 -0.40
CA ASP A 391 17.88 0.87 -1.05
C ASP A 391 17.83 -0.26 -2.11
N LEU A 392 18.84 -0.39 -2.93
CA LEU A 392 19.01 -1.46 -3.92
C LEU A 392 20.22 -2.32 -3.56
N THR A 393 19.96 -3.58 -3.25
CA THR A 393 20.96 -4.52 -2.72
C THR A 393 21.25 -5.66 -3.69
N TYR A 394 22.27 -6.46 -3.41
CA TYR A 394 22.54 -7.71 -4.14
C TYR A 394 21.44 -8.75 -3.95
N ASP A 395 20.76 -8.74 -2.79
CA ASP A 395 19.70 -9.70 -2.50
C ASP A 395 18.46 -9.47 -3.37
N TYR A 396 18.18 -8.23 -3.82
CA TYR A 396 17.13 -7.97 -4.79
C TYR A 396 17.34 -8.80 -6.08
N VAL A 397 18.54 -8.76 -6.63
CA VAL A 397 18.87 -9.53 -7.85
C VAL A 397 18.80 -11.03 -7.59
N LYS A 398 19.28 -11.49 -6.42
CA LYS A 398 19.25 -12.91 -6.04
C LYS A 398 17.82 -13.42 -5.89
N ILE A 399 16.92 -12.66 -5.27
CA ILE A 399 15.51 -13.02 -5.08
C ILE A 399 14.81 -13.10 -6.45
N ASN A 400 15.01 -12.10 -7.31
CA ASN A 400 14.28 -11.98 -8.57
C ASN A 400 14.90 -12.77 -9.72
N GLY A 401 16.16 -13.18 -9.62
CA GLY A 401 16.85 -13.98 -10.63
C GLY A 401 16.30 -15.40 -10.77
N ASP A 402 15.62 -15.93 -9.76
CA ASP A 402 15.04 -17.29 -9.74
C ASP A 402 13.64 -17.31 -9.11
N TYR A 403 12.85 -16.24 -9.36
CA TYR A 403 11.46 -16.16 -8.89
C TYR A 403 10.56 -17.09 -9.70
N ARG A 404 10.43 -18.32 -9.23
CA ARG A 404 9.46 -19.32 -9.69
C ARG A 404 8.76 -19.91 -8.48
N SER A 405 7.77 -19.23 -7.98
CA SER A 405 6.97 -19.70 -6.84
C SER A 405 6.06 -20.86 -7.20
#